data_96a6f91a3b7ad8ad24afae557844b19f
#
_entry.id   96a6f91a3b7ad8ad24afae557844b19f
#
_cell.length_a   1.000
_cell.length_b   1.000
_cell.length_c   1.000
_cell.angle_alpha   90.00
_cell.angle_beta   90.00
_cell.angle_gamma   90.00
#
_symmetry.space_group_name_H-M   'P 1'
#
loop_
_entity.id
_entity.type
_entity.pdbx_description
1 polymer ?
#
loop_
_entity_poly.entity_id
_entity_poly.type
_entity_poly.pdbx_seq_one_letter_code
_entity_poly.pdbx_strand_id
1 'polypeptide(L)'
;MTTDTQDTSLPMRLTVAILTLNEEKRIAQCIRSAAFADQILVADSGSKDRTCEIAQSLGAEVHLYPDWQGFAVQRNRLLAHAKGEYIFFLDADEEFTPELVKEVQAAVASGQDMIWEVMWNQVAFGRPLTRMRTTSGVQRLFRRPSIREFVGIVHESAQMVTPGLPVHRFKSRLLHYSRETIHGSLLKLAQYAQLGAAKRAGAGKRGGVVLGLLSSFATFVRLYVFRGGILCGAPGFLFCFLVALEGFFRYAALEYDHGQLDALAKRG
;
A
#
# COMPACT_ATOMS: atom_id res chain seq x y z
N MET A 1 50.79 13.81 6.03
CA MET A 1 49.97 14.06 4.85
C MET A 1 48.91 12.99 4.78
N THR A 2 47.78 13.20 5.35
CA THR A 2 46.60 12.33 5.29
C THR A 2 45.82 12.71 4.04
N THR A 3 45.84 11.85 3.04
CA THR A 3 45.02 11.99 1.85
C THR A 3 43.58 11.72 2.23
N ASP A 4 42.84 12.80 2.35
CA ASP A 4 41.37 12.80 2.49
C ASP A 4 40.81 12.34 1.11
N THR A 5 40.51 11.06 1.00
CA THR A 5 39.76 10.53 -0.16
C THR A 5 38.34 11.02 -0.03
N GLN A 6 38.05 12.16 -0.63
CA GLN A 6 36.66 12.59 -0.84
C GLN A 6 35.94 11.49 -1.63
N ASP A 7 34.99 10.84 -0.99
CA ASP A 7 34.04 9.94 -1.63
C ASP A 7 33.24 10.76 -2.66
N THR A 8 33.59 10.61 -3.93
CA THR A 8 32.98 11.31 -5.08
C THR A 8 31.70 10.62 -5.55
N SER A 9 31.04 9.82 -4.71
CA SER A 9 29.75 9.26 -5.07
C SER A 9 28.73 10.40 -5.19
N LEU A 10 28.07 10.48 -6.35
CA LEU A 10 26.97 11.43 -6.54
C LEU A 10 25.92 11.21 -5.43
N PRO A 11 25.37 12.30 -4.88
CA PRO A 11 24.40 12.17 -3.80
C PRO A 11 23.20 11.34 -4.27
N MET A 12 22.83 10.33 -3.50
CA MET A 12 21.64 9.51 -3.79
C MET A 12 20.40 10.41 -3.83
N ARG A 13 19.66 10.34 -4.92
CA ARG A 13 18.48 11.18 -5.10
C ARG A 13 17.20 10.49 -4.69
N LEU A 14 17.06 9.19 -4.95
CA LEU A 14 15.81 8.47 -4.70
C LEU A 14 16.06 7.16 -3.96
N THR A 15 15.36 7.00 -2.84
CA THR A 15 15.16 5.72 -2.15
C THR A 15 13.77 5.20 -2.46
N VAL A 16 13.63 3.95 -2.92
CA VAL A 16 12.35 3.21 -2.90
C VAL A 16 12.34 2.31 -1.69
N ALA A 17 11.34 2.49 -0.84
CA ALA A 17 11.20 1.83 0.46
C ALA A 17 9.99 0.88 0.43
N ILE A 18 10.25 -0.42 0.54
CA ILE A 18 9.27 -1.50 0.33
C ILE A 18 8.92 -2.17 1.65
N LEU A 19 7.62 -2.28 1.94
CA LEU A 19 7.09 -3.10 3.03
C LEU A 19 6.72 -4.47 2.52
N THR A 20 7.10 -5.54 3.24
CA THR A 20 6.83 -6.91 2.82
C THR A 20 6.53 -7.86 3.97
N LEU A 21 5.71 -8.89 3.67
CA LEU A 21 5.48 -10.07 4.51
C LEU A 21 4.93 -11.21 3.65
N ASN A 22 5.73 -12.29 3.47
CA ASN A 22 5.38 -13.48 2.69
C ASN A 22 4.94 -13.17 1.25
N GLU A 23 5.78 -12.43 0.51
CA GLU A 23 5.54 -11.98 -0.85
C GLU A 23 6.55 -12.57 -1.87
N GLU A 24 6.99 -13.84 -1.67
CA GLU A 24 7.96 -14.51 -2.56
C GLU A 24 7.55 -14.49 -4.03
N LYS A 25 6.24 -14.46 -4.32
CA LYS A 25 5.69 -14.44 -5.67
C LYS A 25 5.79 -13.07 -6.33
N ARG A 26 5.86 -11.98 -5.55
CA ARG A 26 5.73 -10.60 -6.04
C ARG A 26 6.97 -9.76 -5.82
N ILE A 27 7.71 -10.01 -4.76
CA ILE A 27 8.84 -9.17 -4.36
C ILE A 27 9.87 -8.97 -5.50
N ALA A 28 10.12 -10.00 -6.32
CA ALA A 28 11.04 -9.89 -7.45
C ALA A 28 10.56 -8.89 -8.52
N GLN A 29 9.28 -8.92 -8.84
CA GLN A 29 8.66 -8.02 -9.83
C GLN A 29 8.60 -6.58 -9.28
N CYS A 30 8.22 -6.42 -8.02
CA CYS A 30 8.23 -5.15 -7.31
C CYS A 30 9.62 -4.49 -7.35
N ILE A 31 10.68 -5.20 -6.91
CA ILE A 31 12.05 -4.70 -6.89
C ILE A 31 12.57 -4.36 -8.30
N ARG A 32 12.32 -5.23 -9.30
CA ARG A 32 12.74 -4.94 -10.68
C ARG A 32 12.07 -3.69 -11.24
N SER A 33 10.81 -3.44 -10.90
CA SER A 33 10.11 -2.23 -11.32
C SER A 33 10.68 -0.96 -10.68
N ALA A 34 11.35 -1.10 -9.53
CA ALA A 34 11.99 -0.01 -8.78
C ALA A 34 13.49 0.15 -9.10
N ALA A 35 14.04 -0.59 -10.08
CA ALA A 35 15.48 -0.59 -10.40
C ALA A 35 16.04 0.76 -10.90
N PHE A 36 15.19 1.76 -11.11
CA PHE A 36 15.57 3.12 -11.45
C PHE A 36 15.96 3.99 -10.23
N ALA A 37 15.77 3.47 -9.02
CA ALA A 37 16.12 4.14 -7.77
C ALA A 37 17.60 3.93 -7.42
N ASP A 38 18.19 4.88 -6.71
CA ASP A 38 19.58 4.79 -6.24
C ASP A 38 19.71 3.84 -5.05
N GLN A 39 18.64 3.67 -4.27
CA GLN A 39 18.57 2.75 -3.13
C GLN A 39 17.21 2.05 -3.10
N ILE A 40 17.22 0.75 -2.87
CA ILE A 40 16.02 -0.06 -2.63
C ILE A 40 16.13 -0.63 -1.21
N LEU A 41 15.21 -0.21 -0.33
CA LEU A 41 15.09 -0.69 1.04
C LEU A 41 13.89 -1.63 1.14
N VAL A 42 14.05 -2.72 1.89
CA VAL A 42 12.97 -3.65 2.20
C VAL A 42 12.88 -3.81 3.72
N ALA A 43 11.73 -3.50 4.30
CA ALA A 43 11.40 -3.86 5.68
C ALA A 43 10.52 -5.12 5.66
N ASP A 44 11.08 -6.22 6.12
CA ASP A 44 10.39 -7.49 6.22
C ASP A 44 9.82 -7.70 7.63
N SER A 45 8.52 -8.02 7.69
CA SER A 45 7.78 -8.17 8.95
C SER A 45 7.80 -9.61 9.50
N GLY A 46 8.79 -10.42 9.12
CA GLY A 46 8.99 -11.79 9.58
C GLY A 46 8.47 -12.83 8.59
N SER A 47 8.78 -12.68 7.30
CA SER A 47 8.46 -13.64 6.25
C SER A 47 9.05 -15.04 6.57
N LYS A 48 8.27 -16.06 6.23
CA LYS A 48 8.63 -17.48 6.41
C LYS A 48 8.87 -18.19 5.08
N ASP A 49 8.69 -17.48 3.98
CA ASP A 49 8.95 -17.93 2.62
C ASP A 49 10.28 -17.34 2.10
N ARG A 50 10.53 -17.43 0.81
CA ARG A 50 11.79 -16.96 0.20
C ARG A 50 11.82 -15.45 -0.09
N THR A 51 10.91 -14.65 0.47
CA THR A 51 10.82 -13.20 0.22
C THR A 51 12.15 -12.49 0.44
N CYS A 52 12.77 -12.67 1.60
CA CYS A 52 14.04 -12.00 1.95
C CYS A 52 15.21 -12.46 1.08
N GLU A 53 15.32 -13.76 0.80
CA GLU A 53 16.35 -14.33 -0.08
C GLU A 53 16.27 -13.72 -1.48
N ILE A 54 15.06 -13.66 -2.04
CA ILE A 54 14.82 -13.09 -3.37
C ILE A 54 15.15 -11.59 -3.38
N ALA A 55 14.72 -10.84 -2.36
CA ALA A 55 14.99 -9.41 -2.26
C ALA A 55 16.50 -9.11 -2.23
N GLN A 56 17.25 -9.84 -1.39
CA GLN A 56 18.70 -9.69 -1.29
C GLN A 56 19.42 -10.06 -2.60
N SER A 57 18.99 -11.14 -3.27
CA SER A 57 19.58 -11.57 -4.55
C SER A 57 19.42 -10.53 -5.68
N LEU A 58 18.44 -9.63 -5.55
CA LEU A 58 18.18 -8.52 -6.47
C LEU A 58 18.83 -7.20 -6.03
N GLY A 59 19.69 -7.24 -5.01
CA GLY A 59 20.45 -6.09 -4.54
C GLY A 59 19.70 -5.14 -3.61
N ALA A 60 18.54 -5.53 -3.09
CA ALA A 60 17.84 -4.72 -2.09
C ALA A 60 18.50 -4.84 -0.70
N GLU A 61 18.54 -3.72 0.02
CA GLU A 61 18.96 -3.67 1.43
C GLU A 61 17.80 -4.12 2.31
N VAL A 62 17.89 -5.34 2.89
CA VAL A 62 16.78 -5.97 3.63
C VAL A 62 16.98 -5.82 5.13
N HIS A 63 15.98 -5.28 5.82
CA HIS A 63 15.90 -5.14 7.27
C HIS A 63 14.78 -6.01 7.83
N LEU A 64 15.07 -6.84 8.82
CA LEU A 64 14.11 -7.75 9.46
C LEU A 64 13.50 -7.10 10.70
N TYR A 65 12.18 -6.99 10.72
CA TYR A 65 11.40 -6.45 11.83
C TYR A 65 10.20 -7.36 12.16
N PRO A 66 10.44 -8.53 12.77
CA PRO A 66 9.37 -9.51 13.04
C PRO A 66 8.38 -9.05 14.11
N ASP A 67 8.71 -8.02 14.88
CA ASP A 67 7.86 -7.36 15.86
C ASP A 67 6.92 -6.37 15.18
N TRP A 68 5.86 -6.87 14.56
CA TRP A 68 4.87 -6.02 13.91
C TRP A 68 4.19 -5.05 14.88
N GLN A 69 4.32 -3.74 14.64
CA GLN A 69 3.73 -2.67 15.43
C GLN A 69 2.86 -1.71 14.60
N GLY A 70 2.48 -2.12 13.40
CA GLY A 70 1.67 -1.34 12.47
C GLY A 70 2.46 -0.69 11.33
N PHE A 71 1.75 -0.24 10.31
CA PHE A 71 2.35 0.32 9.09
C PHE A 71 3.16 1.58 9.35
N ALA A 72 2.71 2.47 10.23
CA ALA A 72 3.43 3.69 10.57
C ALA A 72 4.83 3.40 11.14
N VAL A 73 4.93 2.44 12.06
CA VAL A 73 6.23 2.05 12.65
C VAL A 73 7.16 1.47 11.60
N GLN A 74 6.65 0.61 10.72
CA GLN A 74 7.47 0.05 9.63
C GLN A 74 7.96 1.11 8.65
N ARG A 75 7.11 2.10 8.29
CA ARG A 75 7.54 3.22 7.46
C ARG A 75 8.59 4.10 8.13
N ASN A 76 8.47 4.34 9.44
CA ASN A 76 9.47 5.08 10.20
C ASN A 76 10.80 4.33 10.27
N ARG A 77 10.78 2.99 10.38
CA ARG A 77 11.99 2.15 10.29
C ARG A 77 12.68 2.30 8.94
N LEU A 78 11.92 2.24 7.84
CA LEU A 78 12.47 2.48 6.50
C LEU A 78 12.99 3.91 6.34
N LEU A 79 12.27 4.91 6.87
CA LEU A 79 12.70 6.30 6.81
C LEU A 79 14.05 6.52 7.48
N ALA A 80 14.34 5.81 8.58
CA ALA A 80 15.61 5.89 9.29
C ALA A 80 16.81 5.35 8.47
N HIS A 81 16.57 4.41 7.56
CA HIS A 81 17.61 3.83 6.69
C HIS A 81 17.72 4.49 5.32
N ALA A 82 16.75 5.34 4.96
CA ALA A 82 16.73 6.00 3.66
C ALA A 82 17.86 7.02 3.53
N LYS A 83 18.63 6.94 2.42
CA LYS A 83 19.75 7.81 2.10
C LYS A 83 19.42 8.83 1.02
N GLY A 84 18.39 8.57 0.19
CA GLY A 84 17.98 9.46 -0.89
C GLY A 84 17.44 10.79 -0.41
N GLU A 85 17.56 11.82 -1.24
CA GLU A 85 16.90 13.11 -1.01
C GLU A 85 15.37 12.97 -1.03
N TYR A 86 14.88 12.07 -1.86
CA TYR A 86 13.47 11.67 -1.94
C TYR A 86 13.30 10.23 -1.51
N ILE A 87 12.11 9.93 -0.98
CA ILE A 87 11.70 8.58 -0.62
C ILE A 87 10.32 8.27 -1.23
N PHE A 88 10.23 7.12 -1.92
CA PHE A 88 8.99 6.58 -2.43
C PHE A 88 8.63 5.31 -1.65
N PHE A 89 7.48 5.29 -0.99
CA PHE A 89 6.99 4.10 -0.31
C PHE A 89 6.18 3.23 -1.26
N LEU A 90 6.55 1.96 -1.37
CA LEU A 90 5.94 0.96 -2.23
C LEU A 90 5.55 -0.26 -1.39
N ASP A 91 4.43 -0.89 -1.70
CA ASP A 91 4.07 -2.16 -1.08
C ASP A 91 4.54 -3.32 -1.98
N ALA A 92 4.91 -4.48 -1.41
CA ALA A 92 5.52 -5.57 -2.18
C ALA A 92 4.60 -6.18 -3.25
N ASP A 93 3.29 -5.94 -3.16
CA ASP A 93 2.28 -6.32 -4.16
C ASP A 93 1.96 -5.18 -5.15
N GLU A 94 2.84 -4.15 -5.22
CA GLU A 94 2.73 -3.05 -6.17
C GLU A 94 3.88 -3.05 -7.18
N GLU A 95 3.66 -2.42 -8.35
CA GLU A 95 4.62 -2.34 -9.44
C GLU A 95 4.53 -0.98 -10.13
N PHE A 96 5.69 -0.37 -10.39
CA PHE A 96 5.79 0.82 -11.24
C PHE A 96 5.50 0.48 -12.69
N THR A 97 4.70 1.32 -13.35
CA THR A 97 4.62 1.31 -14.82
C THR A 97 5.75 2.16 -15.42
N PRO A 98 6.19 1.89 -16.66
CA PRO A 98 7.23 2.68 -17.31
C PRO A 98 6.90 4.19 -17.39
N GLU A 99 5.62 4.53 -17.53
CA GLU A 99 5.14 5.91 -17.56
C GLU A 99 5.28 6.55 -16.18
N LEU A 100 4.91 5.84 -15.10
CA LEU A 100 5.06 6.34 -13.75
C LEU A 100 6.52 6.54 -13.36
N VAL A 101 7.42 5.64 -13.79
CA VAL A 101 8.87 5.80 -13.58
C VAL A 101 9.35 7.15 -14.12
N LYS A 102 8.96 7.51 -15.36
CA LYS A 102 9.32 8.81 -15.96
C LYS A 102 8.80 9.99 -15.16
N GLU A 103 7.57 9.92 -14.67
CA GLU A 103 6.97 10.97 -13.84
C GLU A 103 7.68 11.10 -12.48
N VAL A 104 8.03 9.98 -11.84
CA VAL A 104 8.78 9.97 -10.56
C VAL A 104 10.18 10.55 -10.77
N GLN A 105 10.90 10.14 -11.81
CA GLN A 105 12.22 10.69 -12.14
C GLN A 105 12.15 12.21 -12.40
N ALA A 106 11.12 12.68 -13.11
CA ALA A 106 10.91 14.11 -13.35
C ALA A 106 10.61 14.87 -12.05
N ALA A 107 9.79 14.28 -11.16
CA ALA A 107 9.50 14.85 -9.85
C ALA A 107 10.76 14.98 -8.98
N VAL A 108 11.59 13.94 -8.92
CA VAL A 108 12.87 13.95 -8.19
C VAL A 108 13.83 14.96 -8.83
N ALA A 109 13.91 15.03 -10.17
CA ALA A 109 14.77 15.97 -10.88
C ALA A 109 14.37 17.44 -10.63
N SER A 110 13.08 17.70 -10.37
CA SER A 110 12.57 19.06 -10.13
C SER A 110 13.11 19.72 -8.86
N GLY A 111 13.56 18.94 -7.87
CA GLY A 111 14.00 19.42 -6.58
C GLY A 111 12.90 20.04 -5.69
N GLN A 112 11.63 19.95 -6.13
CA GLN A 112 10.51 20.59 -5.44
C GLN A 112 10.17 19.89 -4.12
N ASP A 113 9.81 20.67 -3.10
CA ASP A 113 9.33 20.15 -1.82
C ASP A 113 7.80 20.13 -1.82
N MET A 114 7.24 18.99 -2.22
CA MET A 114 5.82 18.73 -2.21
C MET A 114 5.53 17.25 -1.95
N ILE A 115 4.28 16.91 -1.79
CA ILE A 115 3.81 15.54 -1.60
C ILE A 115 3.25 15.04 -2.94
N TRP A 116 3.65 13.85 -3.38
CA TRP A 116 3.09 13.25 -4.58
C TRP A 116 2.20 12.07 -4.22
N GLU A 117 0.99 12.14 -4.77
CA GLU A 117 -0.05 11.11 -4.65
C GLU A 117 -0.10 10.27 -5.93
N VAL A 118 -0.23 8.96 -5.78
CA VAL A 118 -0.40 8.03 -6.89
C VAL A 118 -1.72 7.26 -6.73
N MET A 119 -2.34 6.93 -7.84
CA MET A 119 -3.51 6.03 -7.87
C MET A 119 -3.11 4.64 -8.34
N TRP A 120 -3.98 3.65 -8.08
CA TRP A 120 -3.77 2.28 -8.54
C TRP A 120 -4.59 1.92 -9.77
N ASN A 121 -4.01 1.07 -10.62
CA ASN A 121 -4.72 0.16 -11.48
C ASN A 121 -4.75 -1.19 -10.77
N GLN A 122 -5.93 -1.63 -10.34
CA GLN A 122 -6.07 -2.93 -9.70
C GLN A 122 -5.79 -4.04 -10.71
N VAL A 123 -4.97 -5.00 -10.30
CA VAL A 123 -4.78 -6.26 -11.03
C VAL A 123 -5.47 -7.35 -10.22
N ALA A 124 -6.47 -7.99 -10.84
CA ALA A 124 -7.23 -9.04 -10.20
C ALA A 124 -7.32 -10.26 -11.11
N PHE A 125 -7.09 -11.43 -10.55
CA PHE A 125 -7.18 -12.73 -11.26
C PHE A 125 -6.38 -12.72 -12.57
N GLY A 126 -5.13 -12.21 -12.51
CA GLY A 126 -4.20 -12.15 -13.63
C GLY A 126 -4.50 -11.08 -14.69
N ARG A 127 -5.46 -10.17 -14.46
CA ARG A 127 -5.80 -9.11 -15.41
C ARG A 127 -5.86 -7.73 -14.77
N PRO A 128 -5.24 -6.71 -15.38
CA PRO A 128 -5.36 -5.33 -14.94
C PRO A 128 -6.79 -4.80 -15.24
N LEU A 129 -7.42 -4.20 -14.24
CA LEU A 129 -8.76 -3.62 -14.34
C LEU A 129 -8.69 -2.15 -14.81
N THR A 130 -8.03 -1.91 -15.94
CA THR A 130 -7.65 -0.55 -16.41
C THR A 130 -8.85 0.37 -16.70
N ARG A 131 -10.01 -0.21 -17.03
CA ARG A 131 -11.24 0.56 -17.27
C ARG A 131 -12.01 0.89 -16.00
N MET A 132 -11.59 0.31 -14.86
CA MET A 132 -12.20 0.59 -13.57
C MET A 132 -11.62 1.88 -12.99
N ARG A 133 -12.49 2.84 -12.64
CA ARG A 133 -12.09 4.12 -12.03
C ARG A 133 -11.73 3.92 -10.58
N THR A 134 -10.48 4.18 -10.21
CA THR A 134 -10.05 4.35 -8.82
C THR A 134 -10.30 5.80 -8.39
N THR A 135 -10.67 6.02 -7.15
CA THR A 135 -11.13 7.35 -6.69
C THR A 135 -10.24 7.95 -5.60
N SER A 136 -9.44 7.13 -4.95
CA SER A 136 -8.52 7.57 -3.91
C SER A 136 -7.09 7.30 -4.35
N GLY A 137 -6.26 8.29 -4.21
CA GLY A 137 -4.81 8.13 -4.29
C GLY A 137 -4.20 7.94 -2.92
N VAL A 138 -2.95 7.56 -2.91
CA VAL A 138 -2.12 7.46 -1.71
C VAL A 138 -0.88 8.30 -1.88
N GLN A 139 -0.48 8.97 -0.83
CA GLN A 139 0.75 9.74 -0.80
C GLN A 139 1.94 8.78 -0.71
N ARG A 140 2.81 8.79 -1.71
CA ARG A 140 3.89 7.82 -1.84
C ARG A 140 5.27 8.43 -1.98
N LEU A 141 5.42 9.58 -2.68
CA LEU A 141 6.72 10.23 -2.86
C LEU A 141 6.78 11.51 -2.05
N PHE A 142 7.87 11.65 -1.30
CA PHE A 142 8.13 12.78 -0.42
C PHE A 142 9.60 13.20 -0.53
N ARG A 143 9.89 14.47 -0.27
CA ARG A 143 11.24 14.89 0.04
C ARG A 143 11.58 14.43 1.47
N ARG A 144 12.59 13.59 1.63
CA ARG A 144 12.88 12.90 2.89
C ARG A 144 13.06 13.83 4.09
N PRO A 145 13.82 14.96 4.00
CA PRO A 145 13.98 15.88 5.14
C PRO A 145 12.68 16.56 5.57
N SER A 146 11.66 16.57 4.72
CA SER A 146 10.36 17.21 5.01
C SER A 146 9.41 16.30 5.78
N ILE A 147 9.72 14.99 5.92
CA ILE A 147 8.95 14.06 6.74
C ILE A 147 9.49 14.11 8.17
N ARG A 148 8.60 14.33 9.14
CA ARG A 148 8.91 14.17 10.57
C ARG A 148 8.81 12.71 10.96
N GLU A 149 7.63 12.10 10.74
CA GLU A 149 7.33 10.72 11.06
C GLU A 149 6.01 10.28 10.40
N PHE A 150 5.74 8.99 10.40
CA PHE A 150 4.42 8.43 10.10
C PHE A 150 3.69 8.13 11.40
N VAL A 151 2.39 8.45 11.45
CA VAL A 151 1.51 8.18 12.59
C VAL A 151 0.22 7.50 12.15
N GLY A 152 -0.44 6.82 13.08
CA GLY A 152 -1.69 6.10 12.84
C GLY A 152 -1.50 4.58 12.83
N ILE A 153 -2.55 3.87 13.24
CA ILE A 153 -2.50 2.40 13.40
C ILE A 153 -2.97 1.71 12.11
N VAL A 154 -4.11 2.12 11.56
CA VAL A 154 -4.78 1.48 10.41
C VAL A 154 -4.68 2.32 9.13
N HIS A 155 -4.64 3.63 9.27
CA HIS A 155 -4.47 4.59 8.18
C HIS A 155 -3.35 5.52 8.57
N GLU A 156 -2.14 5.08 8.26
CA GLU A 156 -0.96 5.89 8.51
C GLU A 156 -0.95 7.13 7.61
N SER A 157 -0.45 8.21 8.16
CA SER A 157 -0.24 9.47 7.45
C SER A 157 1.13 10.05 7.80
N ALA A 158 1.80 10.62 6.81
CA ALA A 158 3.04 11.35 7.03
C ALA A 158 2.75 12.66 7.77
N GLN A 159 3.41 12.88 8.90
CA GLN A 159 3.51 14.19 9.52
C GLN A 159 4.68 14.95 8.92
N MET A 160 4.38 16.09 8.33
CA MET A 160 5.39 16.91 7.68
C MET A 160 6.02 17.90 8.68
N VAL A 161 7.29 18.20 8.49
CA VAL A 161 8.00 19.26 9.27
C VAL A 161 7.32 20.59 9.04
N THR A 162 7.02 20.91 7.78
CA THR A 162 6.28 22.12 7.40
C THR A 162 4.85 21.70 7.00
N PRO A 163 3.83 22.14 7.74
CA PRO A 163 2.44 21.87 7.37
C PRO A 163 2.03 22.55 6.07
N GLY A 164 1.07 21.96 5.36
CA GLY A 164 0.45 22.59 4.19
C GLY A 164 1.26 22.52 2.91
N LEU A 165 2.21 21.58 2.79
CA LEU A 165 2.88 21.34 1.53
C LEU A 165 1.88 20.99 0.43
N PRO A 166 2.09 21.49 -0.81
CA PRO A 166 1.21 21.18 -1.93
C PRO A 166 1.22 19.68 -2.23
N VAL A 167 0.05 19.16 -2.60
CA VAL A 167 -0.12 17.77 -3.02
C VAL A 167 -0.31 17.73 -4.53
N HIS A 168 0.59 17.06 -5.22
CA HIS A 168 0.50 16.80 -6.66
C HIS A 168 0.11 15.36 -6.91
N ARG A 169 -0.74 15.10 -7.90
CA ARG A 169 -1.14 13.75 -8.28
C ARG A 169 -0.48 13.36 -9.59
N PHE A 170 0.24 12.23 -9.59
CA PHE A 170 0.74 11.62 -10.81
C PHE A 170 -0.40 11.27 -11.76
N LYS A 171 -0.17 11.41 -13.05
CA LYS A 171 -1.13 11.02 -14.10
C LYS A 171 -1.14 9.50 -14.27
N SER A 172 0.03 8.89 -14.23
CA SER A 172 0.23 7.45 -14.31
C SER A 172 -0.07 6.77 -12.97
N ARG A 173 -0.21 5.45 -13.00
CA ARG A 173 -0.69 4.66 -11.87
C ARG A 173 0.25 3.50 -11.57
N LEU A 174 0.30 3.09 -10.29
CA LEU A 174 0.87 1.81 -9.89
C LEU A 174 -0.06 0.66 -10.31
N LEU A 175 0.52 -0.47 -10.69
CA LEU A 175 -0.22 -1.73 -10.71
C LEU A 175 -0.28 -2.26 -9.28
N HIS A 176 -1.45 -2.71 -8.82
CA HIS A 176 -1.64 -3.25 -7.48
C HIS A 176 -2.29 -4.63 -7.58
N TYR A 177 -1.56 -5.67 -7.21
CA TYR A 177 -1.96 -7.08 -7.32
C TYR A 177 -2.75 -7.53 -6.09
N SER A 178 -3.85 -6.85 -5.83
CA SER A 178 -4.60 -7.01 -4.58
C SER A 178 -5.37 -8.34 -4.46
N ARG A 179 -5.74 -8.97 -5.57
CA ARG A 179 -6.56 -10.20 -5.60
C ARG A 179 -6.10 -11.14 -6.70
N GLU A 180 -5.22 -12.07 -6.38
CA GLU A 180 -4.67 -13.01 -7.36
C GLU A 180 -5.44 -14.31 -7.48
N THR A 181 -5.86 -14.86 -6.35
CA THR A 181 -6.59 -16.12 -6.28
C THR A 181 -7.90 -15.95 -5.52
N ILE A 182 -8.87 -16.83 -5.79
CA ILE A 182 -10.13 -16.85 -5.01
C ILE A 182 -9.85 -17.15 -3.55
N HIS A 183 -9.00 -18.15 -3.25
CA HIS A 183 -8.64 -18.50 -1.89
C HIS A 183 -8.05 -17.30 -1.12
N GLY A 184 -7.02 -16.65 -1.67
CA GLY A 184 -6.41 -15.46 -1.05
C GLY A 184 -7.41 -14.30 -0.91
N SER A 185 -8.32 -14.14 -1.88
CA SER A 185 -9.37 -13.12 -1.81
C SER A 185 -10.38 -13.39 -0.69
N LEU A 186 -10.72 -14.66 -0.42
CA LEU A 186 -11.61 -15.03 0.69
C LEU A 186 -10.91 -14.80 2.05
N LEU A 187 -9.63 -15.12 2.17
CA LEU A 187 -8.86 -14.82 3.39
C LEU A 187 -8.80 -13.30 3.65
N LYS A 188 -8.47 -12.49 2.63
CA LYS A 188 -8.48 -11.02 2.72
C LYS A 188 -9.88 -10.50 3.07
N LEU A 189 -10.95 -11.06 2.49
CA LEU A 189 -12.33 -10.69 2.79
C LEU A 189 -12.65 -10.90 4.28
N ALA A 190 -12.33 -12.07 4.83
CA ALA A 190 -12.55 -12.36 6.25
C ALA A 190 -11.79 -11.37 7.14
N GLN A 191 -10.51 -11.14 6.87
CA GLN A 191 -9.66 -10.21 7.62
C GLN A 191 -10.19 -8.76 7.57
N TYR A 192 -10.47 -8.23 6.38
CA TYR A 192 -10.94 -6.85 6.24
C TYR A 192 -12.37 -6.63 6.74
N ALA A 193 -13.21 -7.66 6.68
CA ALA A 193 -14.53 -7.60 7.30
C ALA A 193 -14.42 -7.43 8.81
N GLN A 194 -13.58 -8.23 9.46
CA GLN A 194 -13.36 -8.16 10.91
C GLN A 194 -12.70 -6.84 11.36
N LEU A 195 -11.62 -6.41 10.69
CA LEU A 195 -10.96 -5.13 10.99
C LEU A 195 -11.92 -3.94 10.80
N GLY A 196 -12.69 -3.96 9.72
CA GLY A 196 -13.70 -2.94 9.45
C GLY A 196 -14.86 -2.95 10.46
N ALA A 197 -15.24 -4.12 10.98
CA ALA A 197 -16.23 -4.26 12.04
C ALA A 197 -15.68 -3.71 13.36
N ALA A 198 -14.47 -4.08 13.78
CA ALA A 198 -13.81 -3.58 14.98
C ALA A 198 -13.72 -2.04 15.00
N LYS A 199 -13.29 -1.44 13.87
CA LYS A 199 -13.25 0.03 13.73
C LYS A 199 -14.63 0.67 13.89
N ARG A 200 -15.69 0.05 13.38
CA ARG A 200 -17.07 0.56 13.51
C ARG A 200 -17.62 0.36 14.90
N ALA A 201 -17.29 -0.75 15.58
CA ALA A 201 -17.65 -0.99 16.97
C ALA A 201 -17.07 0.10 17.88
N GLY A 202 -15.78 0.43 17.73
CA GLY A 202 -15.12 1.52 18.46
C GLY A 202 -15.75 2.91 18.21
N ALA A 203 -16.44 3.08 17.06
CA ALA A 203 -17.17 4.31 16.73
C ALA A 203 -18.68 4.25 17.12
N GLY A 204 -19.12 3.24 17.88
CA GLY A 204 -20.50 3.07 18.33
C GLY A 204 -21.52 2.84 17.21
N LYS A 205 -21.09 2.33 16.05
CA LYS A 205 -21.98 2.07 14.90
C LYS A 205 -22.74 0.76 15.10
N ARG A 206 -23.95 0.68 14.55
CA ARG A 206 -24.77 -0.53 14.56
C ARG A 206 -24.43 -1.45 13.39
N GLY A 207 -24.51 -2.77 13.64
CA GLY A 207 -24.42 -3.84 12.66
C GLY A 207 -25.76 -4.26 12.11
N GLY A 208 -25.80 -5.44 11.51
CA GLY A 208 -27.02 -6.14 11.12
C GLY A 208 -27.04 -6.61 9.68
N VAL A 209 -27.76 -7.72 9.47
CA VAL A 209 -27.89 -8.38 8.16
C VAL A 209 -28.50 -7.42 7.13
N VAL A 210 -29.58 -6.72 7.47
CA VAL A 210 -30.27 -5.81 6.54
C VAL A 210 -29.34 -4.65 6.12
N LEU A 211 -28.66 -4.03 7.09
CA LEU A 211 -27.68 -2.97 6.79
C LEU A 211 -26.51 -3.50 5.96
N GLY A 212 -26.08 -4.73 6.23
CA GLY A 212 -25.06 -5.42 5.46
C GLY A 212 -25.47 -5.64 4.01
N LEU A 213 -26.68 -6.12 3.76
CA LEU A 213 -27.23 -6.31 2.40
C LEU A 213 -27.34 -5.00 1.64
N LEU A 214 -27.91 -3.97 2.26
CA LEU A 214 -28.03 -2.65 1.62
C LEU A 214 -26.65 -2.04 1.30
N SER A 215 -25.70 -2.12 2.24
CA SER A 215 -24.34 -1.63 2.05
C SER A 215 -23.60 -2.40 0.95
N SER A 216 -23.75 -3.73 0.92
CA SER A 216 -23.16 -4.61 -0.08
C SER A 216 -23.72 -4.30 -1.47
N PHE A 217 -25.03 -4.23 -1.60
CA PHE A 217 -25.69 -3.89 -2.87
C PHE A 217 -25.26 -2.53 -3.39
N ALA A 218 -25.31 -1.49 -2.55
CA ALA A 218 -24.86 -0.15 -2.92
C ALA A 218 -23.39 -0.12 -3.34
N THR A 219 -22.53 -0.86 -2.64
CA THR A 219 -21.11 -0.97 -2.97
C THR A 219 -20.91 -1.68 -4.30
N PHE A 220 -21.62 -2.80 -4.53
CA PHE A 220 -21.55 -3.52 -5.80
C PHE A 220 -21.98 -2.65 -6.98
N VAL A 221 -23.14 -2.01 -6.90
CA VAL A 221 -23.64 -1.12 -7.96
C VAL A 221 -22.65 0.02 -8.21
N ARG A 222 -22.15 0.65 -7.16
CA ARG A 222 -21.17 1.73 -7.28
C ARG A 222 -19.90 1.28 -8.00
N LEU A 223 -19.33 0.10 -7.65
CA LEU A 223 -18.08 -0.39 -8.23
C LEU A 223 -18.29 -0.96 -9.62
N TYR A 224 -19.32 -1.81 -9.79
CA TYR A 224 -19.54 -2.54 -11.01
C TYR A 224 -20.10 -1.66 -12.13
N VAL A 225 -21.11 -0.83 -11.81
CA VAL A 225 -21.76 0.04 -12.79
C VAL A 225 -21.05 1.40 -12.88
N PHE A 226 -21.05 2.18 -11.80
CA PHE A 226 -20.60 3.57 -11.87
C PHE A 226 -19.08 3.74 -11.96
N ARG A 227 -18.29 2.76 -11.47
CA ARG A 227 -16.84 2.78 -11.60
C ARG A 227 -16.30 1.90 -12.74
N GLY A 228 -17.16 1.34 -13.55
CA GLY A 228 -16.77 0.63 -14.77
C GLY A 228 -16.26 -0.80 -14.55
N GLY A 229 -16.54 -1.44 -13.42
CA GLY A 229 -16.20 -2.85 -13.20
C GLY A 229 -16.77 -3.77 -14.28
N ILE A 230 -17.97 -3.44 -14.78
CA ILE A 230 -18.64 -4.16 -15.91
C ILE A 230 -17.78 -4.16 -17.18
N LEU A 231 -16.97 -3.14 -17.40
CA LEU A 231 -16.10 -3.03 -18.58
C LEU A 231 -14.84 -3.90 -18.48
N CYS A 232 -14.61 -4.51 -17.31
CA CYS A 232 -13.45 -5.36 -17.05
C CYS A 232 -13.76 -6.87 -17.11
N GLY A 233 -14.97 -7.25 -17.60
CA GLY A 233 -15.38 -8.63 -17.76
C GLY A 233 -15.49 -9.42 -16.44
N ALA A 234 -15.27 -10.73 -16.48
CA ALA A 234 -15.40 -11.61 -15.32
C ALA A 234 -14.47 -11.23 -14.16
N PRO A 235 -13.19 -10.88 -14.35
CA PRO A 235 -12.33 -10.39 -13.26
C PRO A 235 -12.87 -9.13 -12.59
N GLY A 236 -13.44 -8.19 -13.35
CA GLY A 236 -14.09 -7.00 -12.84
C GLY A 236 -15.34 -7.32 -12.00
N PHE A 237 -16.16 -8.26 -12.46
CA PHE A 237 -17.30 -8.75 -11.70
C PHE A 237 -16.86 -9.36 -10.36
N LEU A 238 -15.93 -10.34 -10.39
CA LEU A 238 -15.45 -11.02 -9.20
C LEU A 238 -14.83 -10.04 -8.20
N PHE A 239 -14.01 -9.08 -8.67
CA PHE A 239 -13.45 -8.05 -7.83
C PHE A 239 -14.53 -7.24 -7.11
N CYS A 240 -15.50 -6.70 -7.86
CA CYS A 240 -16.59 -5.88 -7.31
C CYS A 240 -17.47 -6.68 -6.33
N PHE A 241 -17.75 -7.94 -6.66
CA PHE A 241 -18.57 -8.83 -5.85
C PHE A 241 -17.90 -9.15 -4.51
N LEU A 242 -16.61 -9.52 -4.52
CA LEU A 242 -15.86 -9.82 -3.31
C LEU A 242 -15.72 -8.57 -2.40
N VAL A 243 -15.49 -7.38 -2.96
CA VAL A 243 -15.47 -6.14 -2.18
C VAL A 243 -16.84 -5.82 -1.58
N ALA A 244 -17.91 -6.10 -2.31
CA ALA A 244 -19.27 -5.93 -1.81
C ALA A 244 -19.59 -6.90 -0.67
N LEU A 245 -19.20 -8.19 -0.81
CA LEU A 245 -19.35 -9.19 0.26
C LEU A 245 -18.55 -8.84 1.50
N GLU A 246 -17.35 -8.27 1.36
CA GLU A 246 -16.59 -7.73 2.51
C GLU A 246 -17.41 -6.69 3.28
N GLY A 247 -18.12 -5.81 2.56
CA GLY A 247 -19.07 -4.86 3.15
C GLY A 247 -20.19 -5.56 3.93
N PHE A 248 -20.78 -6.61 3.36
CA PHE A 248 -21.82 -7.39 4.02
C PHE A 248 -21.32 -8.03 5.32
N PHE A 249 -20.24 -8.79 5.26
CA PHE A 249 -19.69 -9.49 6.41
C PHE A 249 -19.20 -8.54 7.50
N ARG A 250 -18.76 -7.34 7.15
CA ARG A 250 -18.42 -6.28 8.12
C ARG A 250 -19.61 -5.90 9.01
N TYR A 251 -20.79 -5.74 8.45
CA TYR A 251 -21.99 -5.42 9.23
C TYR A 251 -22.54 -6.63 9.99
N ALA A 252 -22.42 -7.83 9.42
CA ALA A 252 -22.78 -9.05 10.10
C ALA A 252 -21.86 -9.30 11.32
N ALA A 253 -20.54 -9.23 11.14
CA ALA A 253 -19.59 -9.37 12.24
C ALA A 253 -19.80 -8.30 13.32
N LEU A 254 -20.12 -7.06 12.93
CA LEU A 254 -20.42 -5.99 13.88
C LEU A 254 -21.63 -6.30 14.80
N GLU A 255 -22.56 -7.14 14.35
CA GLU A 255 -23.72 -7.55 15.16
C GLU A 255 -23.47 -8.84 15.93
N TYR A 256 -22.80 -9.83 15.32
CA TYR A 256 -22.74 -11.19 15.86
C TYR A 256 -21.41 -11.55 16.54
N ASP A 257 -20.31 -10.83 16.28
CA ASP A 257 -18.96 -11.18 16.74
C ASP A 257 -18.43 -10.24 17.85
N HIS A 258 -19.32 -9.61 18.64
CA HIS A 258 -18.96 -8.59 19.65
C HIS A 258 -17.77 -8.99 20.54
N GLY A 259 -17.75 -10.21 21.06
CA GLY A 259 -16.68 -10.67 21.96
C GLY A 259 -15.29 -10.80 21.30
N GLN A 260 -15.25 -11.01 19.99
CA GLN A 260 -13.99 -11.11 19.24
C GLN A 260 -13.49 -9.73 18.79
N LEU A 261 -14.41 -8.81 18.48
CA LEU A 261 -14.07 -7.46 18.01
C LEU A 261 -13.36 -6.63 19.08
N ASP A 262 -13.74 -6.78 20.36
CA ASP A 262 -13.08 -6.10 21.48
C ASP A 262 -11.61 -6.55 21.65
N ALA A 263 -11.33 -7.83 21.40
CA ALA A 263 -9.97 -8.36 21.43
C ALA A 263 -9.12 -7.86 20.25
N LEU A 264 -9.71 -7.66 19.08
CA LEU A 264 -9.04 -7.11 17.90
C LEU A 264 -8.80 -5.60 18.02
N ALA A 265 -9.76 -4.86 18.60
CA ALA A 265 -9.62 -3.42 18.84
C ALA A 265 -8.50 -3.07 19.83
N LYS A 266 -8.16 -4.00 20.74
CA LYS A 266 -7.06 -3.85 21.72
C LYS A 266 -5.69 -4.22 21.15
N ARG A 267 -5.62 -4.90 20.01
CA ARG A 267 -4.36 -5.33 19.35
C ARG A 267 -3.90 -4.41 18.22
N GLY A 268 -4.71 -3.46 17.83
CA GLY A 268 -4.44 -2.44 16.81
C GLY A 268 -4.39 -1.05 17.42
#